data_746e5db23fd11abe0f85802f7dc9d22b
#
_entry.id   746e5db23fd11abe0f85802f7dc9d22b
#
_cell.length_a   1.000
_cell.length_b   1.000
_cell.length_c   1.000
_cell.angle_alpha   90.00
_cell.angle_beta   90.00
_cell.angle_gamma   90.00
#
_symmetry.space_group_name_H-M   'P 1'
#
loop_
_entity.id
_entity.type
_entity.pdbx_description
1 polymer ?
#
loop_
_entity_poly.entity_id
_entity_poly.type
_entity_poly.pdbx_seq_one_letter_code
_entity_poly.pdbx_strand_id
1 'polypeptide(L)'
;MQAFGKSVHPKLDPTAARDLHVEVASEPKVAESSMPMLEALACETHAAALLAATIASAVNAFRRHDTERSERELKPYVPSEPALISVLRSHMLEADLDPETVAVIVGFFDDLGPARVAINQYFSDANKLGDERASALHLLTLSNAWQRACDDALAATRQLHGYLGRLPAQYTSNSKAIMGVLQIVTRGGSPCLDANGKIALPDLPQKRLSARRTLCQTCTITYNRTTAQAFVRDVAPGGFGLERVPQLAPKSLVLIELPSGRRFTGIVAWCKGTTAGIRFARTLLPNDPLLSG
;
A
#
# COMPACT_ATOMS: atom_id res chain seq x y z
N MET A 1 31.37 58.30 58.94
CA MET A 1 32.69 57.58 58.93
C MET A 1 32.44 56.15 58.54
N GLN A 2 33.04 55.83 57.49
CA GLN A 2 32.84 54.62 56.68
C GLN A 2 33.80 53.51 57.09
N ALA A 3 33.33 52.28 56.98
CA ALA A 3 34.24 51.14 56.97
C ALA A 3 33.92 50.26 55.79
N PHE A 4 34.89 50.11 54.92
CA PHE A 4 34.90 49.23 53.73
C PHE A 4 34.93 47.75 54.12
N GLY A 5 33.91 47.01 53.67
CA GLY A 5 33.93 45.57 53.78
C GLY A 5 34.64 44.94 52.57
N LYS A 6 35.61 44.08 52.85
CA LYS A 6 36.41 43.33 51.88
C LYS A 6 35.54 42.21 51.27
N SER A 7 35.41 42.21 49.92
CA SER A 7 34.88 41.11 49.14
C SER A 7 35.87 39.94 49.15
N VAL A 8 35.41 38.79 49.62
CA VAL A 8 36.11 37.52 49.53
C VAL A 8 35.56 36.77 48.34
N HIS A 9 36.38 36.64 47.28
CA HIS A 9 36.05 35.75 46.17
C HIS A 9 36.38 34.30 46.54
N PRO A 10 35.44 33.36 46.41
CA PRO A 10 35.80 31.95 46.54
C PRO A 10 36.58 31.51 45.30
N LYS A 11 37.73 30.90 45.52
CA LYS A 11 38.53 30.21 44.49
C LYS A 11 37.75 28.99 44.05
N LEU A 12 37.40 28.95 42.77
CA LEU A 12 36.93 27.77 42.10
C LEU A 12 38.06 26.77 41.91
N ASP A 13 37.85 25.56 42.42
CA ASP A 13 38.75 24.42 42.30
C ASP A 13 38.62 23.83 40.89
N PRO A 14 39.69 23.73 40.06
CA PRO A 14 39.59 23.29 38.67
C PRO A 14 39.55 21.76 38.48
N THR A 15 39.39 20.98 39.57
CA THR A 15 39.50 19.50 39.49
C THR A 15 38.16 18.75 39.57
N ALA A 16 37.00 19.40 39.38
CA ALA A 16 35.70 18.76 39.36
C ALA A 16 35.06 18.77 37.97
N ALA A 17 35.80 18.60 36.87
CA ALA A 17 35.30 18.18 35.60
C ALA A 17 35.02 16.67 35.64
N ARG A 18 33.91 16.27 36.31
CA ARG A 18 33.37 14.92 36.18
C ARG A 18 32.84 14.77 34.77
N ASP A 19 33.41 13.81 34.06
CA ASP A 19 32.93 13.25 32.82
C ASP A 19 31.42 12.96 32.93
N LEU A 20 30.60 13.90 32.47
CA LEU A 20 29.22 13.61 32.05
C LEU A 20 29.33 12.88 30.72
N HIS A 21 29.58 11.58 30.78
CA HIS A 21 29.20 10.71 29.70
C HIS A 21 27.67 10.88 29.51
N VAL A 22 27.32 11.74 28.58
CA VAL A 22 25.98 11.71 27.98
C VAL A 22 25.90 10.35 27.32
N GLU A 23 25.23 9.43 27.98
CA GLU A 23 24.76 8.18 27.38
C GLU A 23 23.83 8.62 26.25
N VAL A 24 24.40 8.69 25.04
CA VAL A 24 23.59 8.80 23.81
C VAL A 24 22.71 7.57 23.84
N ALA A 25 21.42 7.80 24.16
CA ALA A 25 20.41 6.77 24.10
C ALA A 25 20.58 6.09 22.74
N SER A 26 21.08 4.86 22.74
CA SER A 26 21.20 4.05 21.54
C SER A 26 19.80 3.97 20.94
N GLU A 27 19.65 4.45 19.71
CA GLU A 27 18.43 4.24 18.94
C GLU A 27 18.04 2.77 19.08
N PRO A 28 16.76 2.45 19.37
CA PRO A 28 16.34 1.08 19.56
C PRO A 28 16.71 0.32 18.29
N LYS A 29 17.61 -0.64 18.38
CA LYS A 29 17.91 -1.60 17.30
C LYS A 29 16.63 -2.37 17.03
N VAL A 30 15.83 -1.89 16.08
CA VAL A 30 14.71 -2.63 15.54
C VAL A 30 15.26 -3.95 15.02
N ALA A 31 14.71 -5.04 15.49
CA ALA A 31 15.15 -6.35 15.08
C ALA A 31 15.04 -6.45 13.55
N GLU A 32 16.08 -6.92 12.86
CA GLU A 32 16.09 -7.07 11.39
C GLU A 32 14.88 -7.86 10.87
N SER A 33 14.25 -8.68 11.72
CA SER A 33 13.04 -9.44 11.43
C SER A 33 11.78 -8.59 11.24
N SER A 34 11.71 -7.34 11.72
CA SER A 34 10.53 -6.47 11.60
C SER A 34 10.43 -5.74 10.25
N MET A 35 11.53 -5.64 9.52
CA MET A 35 11.61 -4.89 8.26
C MET A 35 10.71 -5.45 7.14
N PRO A 36 10.65 -6.78 6.88
CA PRO A 36 9.76 -7.33 5.85
C PRO A 36 8.28 -7.08 6.16
N MET A 37 7.90 -7.07 7.44
CA MET A 37 6.51 -6.81 7.86
C MET A 37 6.14 -5.34 7.69
N LEU A 38 7.05 -4.43 8.00
CA LEU A 38 6.87 -3.00 7.74
C LEU A 38 6.77 -2.71 6.23
N GLU A 39 7.59 -3.37 5.41
CA GLU A 39 7.51 -3.28 3.95
C GLU A 39 6.15 -3.77 3.43
N ALA A 40 5.68 -4.93 3.89
CA ALA A 40 4.39 -5.48 3.52
C ALA A 40 3.26 -4.52 3.89
N LEU A 41 3.26 -4.04 5.13
CA LEU A 41 2.27 -3.09 5.63
C LEU A 41 2.27 -1.78 4.82
N ALA A 42 3.45 -1.25 4.49
CA ALA A 42 3.59 -0.05 3.68
C ALA A 42 2.99 -0.25 2.27
N CYS A 43 3.30 -1.37 1.62
CA CYS A 43 2.75 -1.70 0.31
C CYS A 43 1.21 -1.81 0.36
N GLU A 44 0.66 -2.51 1.35
CA GLU A 44 -0.78 -2.72 1.47
C GLU A 44 -1.53 -1.43 1.80
N THR A 45 -1.01 -0.64 2.75
CA THR A 45 -1.60 0.66 3.10
C THR A 45 -1.55 1.62 1.91
N HIS A 46 -0.44 1.70 1.20
CA HIS A 46 -0.30 2.54 0.01
C HIS A 46 -1.24 2.10 -1.12
N ALA A 47 -1.39 0.78 -1.35
CA ALA A 47 -2.30 0.25 -2.36
C ALA A 47 -3.76 0.58 -2.03
N ALA A 48 -4.17 0.36 -0.78
CA ALA A 48 -5.52 0.66 -0.31
C ALA A 48 -5.82 2.17 -0.37
N ALA A 49 -4.87 3.01 0.06
CA ALA A 49 -4.99 4.46 0.01
C ALA A 49 -5.11 5.00 -1.42
N LEU A 50 -4.30 4.47 -2.36
CA LEU A 50 -4.39 4.83 -3.76
C LEU A 50 -5.70 4.38 -4.41
N LEU A 51 -6.20 3.20 -4.02
CA LEU A 51 -7.50 2.72 -4.46
C LEU A 51 -8.62 3.63 -3.96
N ALA A 52 -8.62 4.00 -2.67
CA ALA A 52 -9.58 4.93 -2.10
C ALA A 52 -9.55 6.28 -2.83
N ALA A 53 -8.37 6.84 -3.06
CA ALA A 53 -8.19 8.09 -3.81
C ALA A 53 -8.71 7.98 -5.25
N THR A 54 -8.51 6.85 -5.92
CA THR A 54 -8.98 6.60 -7.29
C THR A 54 -10.49 6.59 -7.37
N ILE A 55 -11.15 5.84 -6.47
CA ILE A 55 -12.61 5.75 -6.45
C ILE A 55 -13.23 7.10 -6.06
N ALA A 56 -12.70 7.74 -5.01
CA ALA A 56 -13.20 9.04 -4.60
C ALA A 56 -13.00 10.13 -5.68
N SER A 57 -11.89 10.09 -6.43
CA SER A 57 -11.67 10.98 -7.59
C SER A 57 -12.77 10.81 -8.63
N ALA A 58 -13.13 9.57 -8.93
CA ALA A 58 -14.19 9.28 -9.88
C ALA A 58 -15.58 9.70 -9.33
N VAL A 59 -15.87 9.43 -8.06
CA VAL A 59 -17.11 9.87 -7.40
C VAL A 59 -17.22 11.40 -7.38
N ASN A 60 -16.12 12.12 -7.12
CA ASN A 60 -16.07 13.58 -7.19
C ASN A 60 -16.34 14.10 -8.60
N ALA A 61 -15.91 13.37 -9.63
CA ALA A 61 -16.18 13.74 -11.03
C ALA A 61 -17.64 13.48 -11.42
N PHE A 62 -18.27 12.39 -10.95
CA PHE A 62 -19.69 12.09 -11.20
C PHE A 62 -20.61 13.21 -10.74
N ARG A 63 -20.29 13.85 -9.63
CA ARG A 63 -21.06 14.99 -9.12
C ARG A 63 -21.03 16.21 -10.04
N ARG A 64 -20.09 16.26 -11.00
CA ARG A 64 -19.87 17.40 -11.87
C ARG A 64 -20.29 17.17 -13.32
N HIS A 65 -20.25 15.92 -13.79
CA HIS A 65 -20.46 15.56 -15.20
C HIS A 65 -21.03 14.14 -15.33
N ASP A 66 -21.59 13.86 -16.50
CA ASP A 66 -22.29 12.67 -16.96
C ASP A 66 -21.92 11.32 -16.30
N THR A 67 -22.92 10.68 -15.69
CA THR A 67 -22.79 9.53 -14.80
C THR A 67 -22.52 8.20 -15.53
N GLU A 68 -23.10 7.96 -16.70
CA GLU A 68 -23.06 6.63 -17.34
C GLU A 68 -21.66 6.16 -17.76
N ARG A 69 -20.81 7.08 -18.21
CA ARG A 69 -19.47 6.73 -18.67
C ARG A 69 -18.56 6.33 -17.51
N SER A 70 -18.69 7.02 -16.42
CA SER A 70 -17.84 6.88 -15.24
C SER A 70 -18.17 5.62 -14.43
N GLU A 71 -19.41 5.15 -14.46
CA GLU A 71 -19.83 3.89 -13.82
C GLU A 71 -19.15 2.67 -14.45
N ARG A 72 -19.08 2.61 -15.77
CA ARG A 72 -18.41 1.52 -16.49
C ARG A 72 -16.92 1.44 -16.18
N GLU A 73 -16.29 2.58 -15.96
CA GLU A 73 -14.86 2.65 -15.67
C GLU A 73 -14.54 2.29 -14.23
N LEU A 74 -15.43 2.59 -13.26
CA LEU A 74 -15.20 2.28 -11.84
C LEU A 74 -15.39 0.81 -11.49
N LYS A 75 -16.34 0.14 -12.10
CA LYS A 75 -16.71 -1.25 -11.76
C LYS A 75 -15.52 -2.22 -11.68
N PRO A 76 -14.50 -2.15 -12.55
CA PRO A 76 -13.32 -3.00 -12.46
C PRO A 76 -12.40 -2.71 -11.27
N TYR A 77 -12.51 -1.51 -10.67
CA TYR A 77 -11.65 -1.07 -9.57
C TYR A 77 -12.28 -1.31 -8.19
N VAL A 78 -13.55 -1.69 -8.14
CA VAL A 78 -14.20 -2.06 -6.88
C VAL A 78 -13.71 -3.44 -6.47
N PRO A 79 -12.90 -3.57 -5.42
CA PRO A 79 -12.35 -4.84 -5.01
C PRO A 79 -13.46 -5.78 -4.55
N SER A 80 -13.39 -7.04 -4.95
CA SER A 80 -14.38 -8.06 -4.59
C SER A 80 -14.35 -8.41 -3.09
N GLU A 81 -13.17 -8.30 -2.43
CA GLU A 81 -13.01 -8.61 -1.02
C GLU A 81 -12.07 -7.62 -0.31
N PRO A 82 -12.29 -7.30 0.99
CA PRO A 82 -11.37 -6.51 1.77
C PRO A 82 -10.06 -7.25 1.98
N ALA A 83 -8.96 -6.51 2.11
CA ALA A 83 -7.74 -7.06 2.70
C ALA A 83 -8.09 -7.73 4.05
N LEU A 84 -7.50 -8.88 4.34
CA LEU A 84 -7.76 -9.57 5.59
C LEU A 84 -7.14 -8.78 6.74
N ILE A 85 -7.97 -8.03 7.47
CA ILE A 85 -7.56 -7.21 8.62
C ILE A 85 -6.78 -8.03 9.65
N SER A 86 -7.10 -9.33 9.79
CA SER A 86 -6.37 -10.24 10.68
C SER A 86 -4.89 -10.38 10.30
N VAL A 87 -4.57 -10.48 9.02
CA VAL A 87 -3.17 -10.55 8.53
C VAL A 87 -2.47 -9.21 8.73
N LEU A 88 -3.16 -8.10 8.43
CA LEU A 88 -2.63 -6.77 8.67
C LEU A 88 -2.31 -6.52 10.15
N ARG A 89 -3.16 -6.97 11.07
CA ARG A 89 -2.90 -6.88 12.52
C ARG A 89 -1.65 -7.64 12.93
N SER A 90 -1.42 -8.84 12.37
CA SER A 90 -0.19 -9.57 12.60
C SER A 90 1.03 -8.78 12.13
N HIS A 91 0.99 -8.24 10.90
CA HIS A 91 2.07 -7.42 10.35
C HIS A 91 2.34 -6.16 11.19
N MET A 92 1.30 -5.51 11.74
CA MET A 92 1.46 -4.33 12.59
C MET A 92 2.15 -4.66 13.91
N LEU A 93 1.80 -5.79 14.54
CA LEU A 93 2.45 -6.24 15.78
C LEU A 93 3.93 -6.59 15.56
N GLU A 94 4.23 -7.25 14.44
CA GLU A 94 5.59 -7.65 14.09
C GLU A 94 6.45 -6.47 13.59
N ALA A 95 5.81 -5.42 13.04
CA ALA A 95 6.48 -4.21 12.57
C ALA A 95 6.86 -3.23 13.69
N ASP A 96 6.52 -3.54 14.94
CA ASP A 96 6.84 -2.72 16.13
C ASP A 96 6.30 -1.27 15.99
N LEU A 97 5.01 -1.16 15.66
CA LEU A 97 4.30 0.11 15.60
C LEU A 97 3.69 0.44 16.98
N ASP A 98 3.62 1.73 17.29
CA ASP A 98 2.90 2.16 18.49
C ASP A 98 1.39 1.89 18.37
N PRO A 99 0.67 1.74 19.52
CA PRO A 99 -0.75 1.42 19.52
C PRO A 99 -1.65 2.46 18.82
N GLU A 100 -1.28 3.74 18.83
CA GLU A 100 -2.03 4.81 18.19
C GLU A 100 -1.95 4.66 16.65
N THR A 101 -0.74 4.45 16.12
CA THR A 101 -0.53 4.17 14.69
C THR A 101 -1.29 2.92 14.25
N VAL A 102 -1.25 1.84 15.05
CA VAL A 102 -2.02 0.62 14.78
C VAL A 102 -3.52 0.93 14.71
N ALA A 103 -4.06 1.67 15.69
CA ALA A 103 -5.48 2.02 15.73
C ALA A 103 -5.91 2.83 14.49
N VAL A 104 -5.10 3.80 14.07
CA VAL A 104 -5.39 4.63 12.88
C VAL A 104 -5.37 3.79 11.59
N ILE A 105 -4.40 2.89 11.43
CA ILE A 105 -4.33 2.03 10.25
C ILE A 105 -5.51 1.04 10.24
N VAL A 106 -5.84 0.43 11.38
CA VAL A 106 -7.00 -0.47 11.49
C VAL A 106 -8.29 0.27 11.17
N GLY A 107 -8.48 1.47 11.72
CA GLY A 107 -9.66 2.30 11.44
C GLY A 107 -9.83 2.57 9.95
N PHE A 108 -8.76 2.91 9.24
CA PHE A 108 -8.80 3.08 7.78
C PHE A 108 -9.30 1.83 7.05
N PHE A 109 -8.77 0.65 7.38
CA PHE A 109 -9.20 -0.59 6.74
C PHE A 109 -10.63 -1.00 7.13
N ASP A 110 -11.06 -0.72 8.36
CA ASP A 110 -12.43 -0.94 8.81
C ASP A 110 -13.42 -0.05 8.04
N ASP A 111 -13.10 1.22 7.78
CA ASP A 111 -13.96 2.17 7.06
C ASP A 111 -14.02 1.93 5.54
N LEU A 112 -13.05 1.23 4.97
CA LEU A 112 -13.14 0.76 3.59
C LEU A 112 -14.32 -0.21 3.38
N GLY A 113 -14.72 -0.98 4.39
CA GLY A 113 -15.85 -1.90 4.33
C GLY A 113 -17.17 -1.20 3.98
N PRO A 114 -17.65 -0.26 4.81
CA PRO A 114 -18.83 0.56 4.51
C PRO A 114 -18.76 1.30 3.17
N ALA A 115 -17.61 1.87 2.81
CA ALA A 115 -17.44 2.55 1.53
C ALA A 115 -17.64 1.61 0.33
N ARG A 116 -17.17 0.35 0.43
CA ARG A 116 -17.39 -0.68 -0.59
C ARG A 116 -18.85 -1.13 -0.67
N VAL A 117 -19.53 -1.25 0.47
CA VAL A 117 -20.97 -1.55 0.48
C VAL A 117 -21.71 -0.44 -0.23
N ALA A 118 -21.43 0.82 0.06
CA ALA A 118 -22.07 1.97 -0.56
C ALA A 118 -21.91 1.98 -2.10
N ILE A 119 -20.71 1.69 -2.62
CA ILE A 119 -20.50 1.67 -4.08
C ILE A 119 -21.19 0.47 -4.76
N ASN A 120 -21.23 -0.70 -4.10
CA ASN A 120 -21.92 -1.86 -4.63
C ASN A 120 -23.44 -1.65 -4.65
N GLN A 121 -23.99 -1.00 -3.62
CA GLN A 121 -25.40 -0.60 -3.58
C GLN A 121 -25.71 0.41 -4.68
N TYR A 122 -24.89 1.44 -4.85
CA TYR A 122 -25.03 2.42 -5.92
C TYR A 122 -25.14 1.74 -7.30
N PHE A 123 -24.23 0.83 -7.65
CA PHE A 123 -24.26 0.10 -8.92
C PHE A 123 -25.45 -0.87 -9.06
N SER A 124 -25.92 -1.43 -7.94
CA SER A 124 -27.10 -2.32 -7.94
C SER A 124 -28.39 -1.57 -8.15
N ASP A 125 -28.50 -0.38 -7.57
CA ASP A 125 -29.72 0.42 -7.55
C ASP A 125 -29.83 1.34 -8.77
N ALA A 126 -28.71 1.83 -9.31
CA ALA A 126 -28.67 2.60 -10.57
C ALA A 126 -29.33 1.86 -11.73
N ASN A 127 -29.29 0.51 -11.71
CA ASN A 127 -29.97 -0.31 -12.71
C ASN A 127 -31.51 -0.47 -12.50
N LYS A 128 -32.03 -0.01 -11.36
CA LYS A 128 -33.42 -0.25 -10.95
C LYS A 128 -34.27 1.02 -10.86
N LEU A 129 -33.63 2.18 -10.68
CA LEU A 129 -34.30 3.42 -10.31
C LEU A 129 -34.34 4.40 -11.47
N GLY A 130 -35.53 4.59 -12.04
CA GLY A 130 -35.85 5.73 -12.89
C GLY A 130 -36.10 7.04 -12.12
N ASP A 131 -35.76 7.11 -10.81
CA ASP A 131 -36.00 8.26 -9.95
C ASP A 131 -34.69 9.04 -9.69
N GLU A 132 -34.60 10.26 -10.24
CA GLU A 132 -33.46 11.15 -10.11
C GLU A 132 -33.15 11.53 -8.64
N ARG A 133 -34.16 11.60 -7.76
CA ARG A 133 -34.00 11.94 -6.34
C ARG A 133 -33.33 10.83 -5.55
N ALA A 134 -33.71 9.58 -5.82
CA ALA A 134 -33.08 8.42 -5.20
C ALA A 134 -31.61 8.31 -5.64
N SER A 135 -31.32 8.55 -6.91
CA SER A 135 -29.96 8.58 -7.47
C SER A 135 -29.09 9.66 -6.80
N ALA A 136 -29.63 10.85 -6.57
CA ALA A 136 -28.90 11.94 -5.92
C ALA A 136 -28.56 11.63 -4.46
N LEU A 137 -29.48 11.00 -3.71
CA LEU A 137 -29.24 10.59 -2.32
C LEU A 137 -28.18 9.49 -2.22
N HIS A 138 -28.26 8.50 -3.10
CA HIS A 138 -27.27 7.42 -3.16
C HIS A 138 -25.88 7.96 -3.54
N LEU A 139 -25.79 8.89 -4.48
CA LEU A 139 -24.54 9.53 -4.84
C LEU A 139 -23.94 10.35 -3.68
N LEU A 140 -24.78 11.02 -2.89
CA LEU A 140 -24.33 11.74 -1.70
C LEU A 140 -23.80 10.79 -0.62
N THR A 141 -24.51 9.68 -0.37
CA THR A 141 -24.08 8.63 0.56
C THR A 141 -22.75 8.03 0.14
N LEU A 142 -22.63 7.69 -1.15
CA LEU A 142 -21.41 7.19 -1.76
C LEU A 142 -20.25 8.19 -1.61
N SER A 143 -20.51 9.46 -1.94
CA SER A 143 -19.50 10.52 -1.81
C SER A 143 -19.00 10.68 -0.37
N ASN A 144 -19.90 10.70 0.60
CA ASN A 144 -19.55 10.84 2.01
C ASN A 144 -18.78 9.63 2.55
N ALA A 145 -19.12 8.41 2.11
CA ALA A 145 -18.41 7.21 2.51
C ALA A 145 -16.96 7.20 1.97
N TRP A 146 -16.78 7.51 0.69
CA TRP A 146 -15.43 7.54 0.10
C TRP A 146 -14.61 8.75 0.53
N GLN A 147 -15.26 9.88 0.85
CA GLN A 147 -14.58 11.02 1.46
C GLN A 147 -13.97 10.63 2.81
N ARG A 148 -14.75 9.99 3.70
CA ARG A 148 -14.24 9.48 4.99
C ARG A 148 -13.10 8.50 4.79
N ALA A 149 -13.27 7.49 3.92
CA ALA A 149 -12.21 6.54 3.63
C ALA A 149 -10.91 7.23 3.15
N CYS A 150 -10.99 8.35 2.42
CA CYS A 150 -9.82 9.13 2.02
C CYS A 150 -9.21 9.94 3.17
N ASP A 151 -10.02 10.47 4.07
CA ASP A 151 -9.53 11.18 5.26
C ASP A 151 -8.77 10.20 6.18
N ASP A 152 -9.31 8.99 6.39
CA ASP A 152 -8.68 7.92 7.16
C ASP A 152 -7.43 7.37 6.47
N ALA A 153 -7.48 7.21 5.13
CA ALA A 153 -6.31 6.84 4.34
C ALA A 153 -5.17 7.88 4.48
N LEU A 154 -5.51 9.16 4.50
CA LEU A 154 -4.55 10.25 4.70
C LEU A 154 -3.94 10.20 6.10
N ALA A 155 -4.76 9.96 7.13
CA ALA A 155 -4.30 9.80 8.50
C ALA A 155 -3.38 8.57 8.64
N ALA A 156 -3.81 7.40 8.14
CA ALA A 156 -3.04 6.17 8.18
C ALA A 156 -1.70 6.28 7.43
N THR A 157 -1.72 6.87 6.22
CA THR A 157 -0.50 7.08 5.43
C THR A 157 0.47 8.04 6.13
N ARG A 158 -0.05 9.07 6.83
CA ARG A 158 0.75 10.03 7.58
C ARG A 158 1.41 9.39 8.80
N GLN A 159 0.67 8.62 9.59
CA GLN A 159 1.22 7.90 10.73
C GLN A 159 2.29 6.90 10.31
N LEU A 160 1.96 6.06 9.32
CA LEU A 160 2.92 5.08 8.80
C LEU A 160 4.18 5.74 8.23
N HIS A 161 4.06 6.94 7.64
CA HIS A 161 5.20 7.68 7.07
C HIS A 161 6.34 7.87 8.07
N GLY A 162 6.04 8.07 9.35
CA GLY A 162 7.03 8.21 10.42
C GLY A 162 7.95 6.99 10.58
N TYR A 163 7.48 5.81 10.21
CA TYR A 163 8.23 4.56 10.30
C TYR A 163 9.00 4.20 9.02
N LEU A 164 8.64 4.80 7.88
CA LEU A 164 9.20 4.44 6.56
C LEU A 164 10.65 4.87 6.37
N GLY A 165 11.20 5.70 7.25
CA GLY A 165 12.64 6.04 7.24
C GLY A 165 13.56 4.83 7.44
N ARG A 166 13.03 3.73 7.96
CA ARG A 166 13.70 2.43 8.13
C ARG A 166 13.78 1.62 6.83
N LEU A 167 12.94 1.94 5.84
CA LEU A 167 12.85 1.28 4.53
C LEU A 167 13.63 2.08 3.47
N PRO A 168 13.88 1.50 2.28
CA PRO A 168 14.45 2.23 1.15
C PRO A 168 13.65 3.52 0.84
N ALA A 169 14.35 4.60 0.46
CA ALA A 169 13.81 5.94 0.28
C ALA A 169 12.57 6.03 -0.65
N GLN A 170 12.42 5.07 -1.55
CA GLN A 170 11.27 4.96 -2.44
C GLN A 170 9.92 4.82 -1.70
N TYR A 171 9.89 4.16 -0.52
CA TYR A 171 8.66 4.02 0.29
C TYR A 171 8.23 5.35 0.89
N THR A 172 9.18 6.11 1.40
CA THR A 172 8.95 7.47 1.91
C THR A 172 8.47 8.41 0.79
N SER A 173 9.06 8.29 -0.40
CA SER A 173 8.66 9.08 -1.57
C SER A 173 7.24 8.72 -2.05
N ASN A 174 6.88 7.44 -2.08
CA ASN A 174 5.53 6.99 -2.40
C ASN A 174 4.51 7.52 -1.39
N SER A 175 4.80 7.41 -0.09
CA SER A 175 3.95 7.93 0.96
C SER A 175 3.65 9.42 0.77
N LYS A 176 4.67 10.24 0.47
CA LYS A 176 4.50 11.67 0.18
C LYS A 176 3.62 11.91 -1.05
N ALA A 177 3.84 11.16 -2.13
CA ALA A 177 3.05 11.29 -3.35
C ALA A 177 1.58 10.93 -3.10
N ILE A 178 1.31 9.82 -2.39
CA ILE A 178 -0.04 9.37 -2.05
C ILE A 178 -0.74 10.37 -1.12
N MET A 179 -0.05 10.89 -0.10
CA MET A 179 -0.60 11.95 0.76
C MET A 179 -0.99 13.19 -0.06
N GLY A 180 -0.16 13.60 -1.03
CA GLY A 180 -0.49 14.71 -1.92
C GLY A 180 -1.77 14.46 -2.73
N VAL A 181 -1.91 13.25 -3.28
CA VAL A 181 -3.12 12.82 -4.01
C VAL A 181 -4.36 12.85 -3.10
N LEU A 182 -4.27 12.24 -1.92
CA LEU A 182 -5.35 12.21 -0.94
C LEU A 182 -5.78 13.62 -0.52
N GLN A 183 -4.85 14.53 -0.26
CA GLN A 183 -5.15 15.92 0.07
C GLN A 183 -5.94 16.66 -1.02
N ILE A 184 -5.69 16.35 -2.30
CA ILE A 184 -6.47 16.92 -3.42
C ILE A 184 -7.87 16.32 -3.43
N VAL A 185 -7.98 15.00 -3.25
CA VAL A 185 -9.26 14.28 -3.24
C VAL A 185 -10.15 14.74 -2.09
N THR A 186 -9.61 14.87 -0.88
CA THR A 186 -10.36 15.31 0.31
C THR A 186 -10.87 16.75 0.19
N ARG A 187 -10.31 17.54 -0.72
CA ARG A 187 -10.81 18.87 -1.10
C ARG A 187 -11.80 18.82 -2.29
N GLY A 188 -12.24 17.64 -2.69
CA GLY A 188 -13.19 17.45 -3.79
C GLY A 188 -12.53 17.45 -5.18
N GLY A 189 -11.20 17.38 -5.28
CA GLY A 189 -10.49 17.22 -6.56
C GLY A 189 -10.56 15.80 -7.10
N SER A 190 -10.13 15.61 -8.35
CA SER A 190 -10.14 14.31 -9.04
C SER A 190 -8.77 14.02 -9.68
N PRO A 191 -7.68 13.95 -8.89
CA PRO A 191 -6.31 13.83 -9.41
C PRO A 191 -6.01 12.48 -10.06
N CYS A 192 -6.86 11.47 -9.86
CA CYS A 192 -6.71 10.14 -10.47
C CYS A 192 -7.48 9.99 -11.78
N LEU A 193 -7.90 11.10 -12.39
CA LEU A 193 -8.54 11.09 -13.71
C LEU A 193 -7.73 11.94 -14.69
N ASP A 194 -7.67 11.49 -15.94
CA ASP A 194 -7.14 12.29 -17.06
C ASP A 194 -8.17 13.34 -17.55
N ALA A 195 -7.76 14.15 -18.51
CA ALA A 195 -8.62 15.19 -19.10
C ALA A 195 -9.88 14.64 -19.79
N ASN A 196 -9.90 13.34 -20.11
CA ASN A 196 -11.03 12.65 -20.72
C ASN A 196 -11.93 11.93 -19.68
N GLY A 197 -11.64 12.08 -18.39
CA GLY A 197 -12.33 11.39 -17.29
C GLY A 197 -11.99 9.91 -17.14
N LYS A 198 -10.94 9.41 -17.81
CA LYS A 198 -10.45 8.05 -17.62
C LYS A 198 -9.56 7.97 -16.40
N ILE A 199 -9.58 6.81 -15.73
CA ILE A 199 -8.71 6.57 -14.59
C ILE A 199 -7.25 6.60 -15.04
N ALA A 200 -6.49 7.51 -14.46
CA ALA A 200 -5.08 7.71 -14.65
C ALA A 200 -4.41 7.74 -13.27
N LEU A 201 -3.75 6.65 -12.92
CA LEU A 201 -3.04 6.58 -11.64
C LEU A 201 -1.87 7.56 -11.62
N PRO A 202 -1.59 8.21 -10.49
CA PRO A 202 -0.43 9.07 -10.33
C PRO A 202 0.86 8.30 -10.57
N ASP A 203 1.87 8.97 -11.12
CA ASP A 203 3.19 8.36 -11.31
C ASP A 203 3.90 8.27 -9.95
N LEU A 204 4.00 7.06 -9.42
CA LEU A 204 4.64 6.79 -8.15
C LEU A 204 6.12 6.45 -8.36
N PRO A 205 7.04 6.95 -7.50
CA PRO A 205 8.45 6.57 -7.51
C PRO A 205 8.67 5.05 -7.45
N GLN A 206 7.89 4.37 -6.62
CA GLN A 206 7.81 2.92 -6.57
C GLN A 206 6.50 2.45 -7.19
N LYS A 207 6.58 1.85 -8.37
CA LYS A 207 5.40 1.32 -9.09
C LYS A 207 4.85 0.01 -8.49
N ARG A 208 5.58 -0.59 -7.57
CA ARG A 208 5.19 -1.84 -6.91
C ARG A 208 4.41 -1.52 -5.62
N LEU A 209 3.16 -1.91 -5.59
CA LEU A 209 2.28 -1.75 -4.43
C LEU A 209 2.07 -3.08 -3.68
N SER A 210 2.92 -4.08 -3.92
CA SER A 210 2.92 -5.33 -3.16
C SER A 210 4.35 -5.71 -2.79
N ALA A 211 4.54 -6.09 -1.54
CA ALA A 211 5.79 -6.65 -1.06
C ALA A 211 6.14 -7.93 -1.84
N ARG A 212 7.42 -8.23 -1.95
CA ARG A 212 7.93 -9.44 -2.57
C ARG A 212 8.74 -10.22 -1.57
N ARG A 213 8.45 -11.48 -1.46
CA ARG A 213 9.24 -12.41 -0.68
C ARG A 213 10.21 -13.16 -1.58
N THR A 214 11.45 -13.28 -1.16
CA THR A 214 12.42 -14.15 -1.80
C THR A 214 12.04 -15.60 -1.55
N LEU A 215 11.90 -16.39 -2.63
CA LEU A 215 11.49 -17.78 -2.53
C LEU A 215 12.64 -18.77 -2.84
N CYS A 216 13.52 -18.43 -3.76
CA CYS A 216 14.74 -19.15 -4.10
C CYS A 216 14.55 -20.66 -4.33
N GLN A 217 13.59 -21.05 -5.16
CA GLN A 217 13.37 -22.48 -5.48
C GLN A 217 13.23 -22.74 -6.98
N THR A 218 13.55 -23.94 -7.39
CA THR A 218 13.35 -24.38 -8.78
C THR A 218 11.87 -24.50 -9.10
N CYS A 219 11.51 -24.36 -10.36
CA CYS A 219 10.16 -24.60 -10.86
C CYS A 219 10.23 -25.12 -12.30
N THR A 220 9.15 -25.73 -12.72
CA THR A 220 8.93 -26.10 -14.12
C THR A 220 8.01 -25.07 -14.75
N ILE A 221 8.42 -24.48 -15.87
CA ILE A 221 7.59 -23.57 -16.67
C ILE A 221 7.18 -24.26 -17.98
N THR A 222 5.89 -24.26 -18.26
CA THR A 222 5.33 -24.73 -19.53
C THR A 222 4.84 -23.54 -20.35
N TYR A 223 5.37 -23.41 -21.56
CA TYR A 223 5.07 -22.33 -22.49
C TYR A 223 5.03 -22.90 -23.93
N ASN A 224 3.98 -22.59 -24.69
CA ASN A 224 3.81 -23.08 -26.07
C ASN A 224 4.03 -24.61 -26.20
N ARG A 225 3.48 -25.41 -25.28
CA ARG A 225 3.66 -26.87 -25.18
C ARG A 225 5.11 -27.33 -24.94
N THR A 226 6.02 -26.43 -24.69
CA THR A 226 7.40 -26.73 -24.31
C THR A 226 7.56 -26.54 -22.82
N THR A 227 8.27 -27.46 -22.18
CA THR A 227 8.55 -27.42 -20.75
C THR A 227 10.02 -27.15 -20.52
N ALA A 228 10.35 -26.24 -19.61
CA ALA A 228 11.71 -25.90 -19.23
C ALA A 228 11.83 -25.77 -17.71
N GLN A 229 13.03 -26.00 -17.18
CA GLN A 229 13.34 -25.69 -15.79
C GLN A 229 13.66 -24.21 -15.65
N ALA A 230 13.12 -23.60 -14.63
CA ALA A 230 13.35 -22.20 -14.27
C ALA A 230 13.57 -22.11 -12.75
N PHE A 231 13.78 -20.88 -12.28
CA PHE A 231 14.00 -20.61 -10.86
C PHE A 231 13.09 -19.48 -10.41
N VAL A 232 12.30 -19.71 -9.36
CA VAL A 232 11.51 -18.66 -8.73
C VAL A 232 12.42 -17.90 -7.79
N ARG A 233 12.70 -16.64 -8.14
CA ARG A 233 13.51 -15.73 -7.33
C ARG A 233 12.67 -15.12 -6.20
N ASP A 234 11.52 -14.58 -6.57
CA ASP A 234 10.63 -13.88 -5.66
C ASP A 234 9.16 -14.15 -5.98
N VAL A 235 8.33 -14.03 -4.95
CA VAL A 235 6.87 -14.14 -5.01
C VAL A 235 6.22 -12.90 -4.42
N ALA A 236 5.12 -12.47 -5.04
CA ALA A 236 4.21 -11.47 -4.52
C ALA A 236 2.77 -12.00 -4.66
N PRO A 237 1.77 -11.40 -3.99
CA PRO A 237 0.37 -11.81 -4.17
C PRO A 237 -0.07 -11.91 -5.63
N GLY A 238 0.41 -11.02 -6.48
CA GLY A 238 0.04 -10.95 -7.89
C GLY A 238 0.95 -11.71 -8.88
N GLY A 239 2.04 -12.36 -8.44
CA GLY A 239 2.94 -12.99 -9.40
C GLY A 239 4.28 -13.46 -8.89
N PHE A 240 5.05 -14.04 -9.82
CA PHE A 240 6.43 -14.48 -9.62
C PHE A 240 7.43 -13.62 -10.36
N GLY A 241 8.62 -13.43 -9.76
CA GLY A 241 9.86 -13.12 -10.46
C GLY A 241 10.61 -14.40 -10.74
N LEU A 242 10.88 -14.68 -12.02
CA LEU A 242 11.57 -15.88 -12.46
C LEU A 242 12.95 -15.55 -13.03
N GLU A 243 13.87 -16.51 -12.87
CA GLU A 243 15.19 -16.53 -13.49
C GLU A 243 15.41 -17.83 -14.28
N ARG A 244 16.40 -17.84 -15.17
CA ARG A 244 16.73 -18.98 -16.04
C ARG A 244 15.55 -19.42 -16.91
N VAL A 245 14.69 -18.48 -17.27
CA VAL A 245 13.58 -18.77 -18.17
C VAL A 245 14.05 -18.79 -19.64
N PRO A 246 13.41 -19.58 -20.51
CA PRO A 246 13.58 -19.42 -21.95
C PRO A 246 13.04 -18.05 -22.39
N GLN A 247 13.31 -17.69 -23.64
CA GLN A 247 12.74 -16.47 -24.19
C GLN A 247 11.21 -16.58 -24.27
N LEU A 248 10.52 -15.82 -23.43
CA LEU A 248 9.06 -15.78 -23.34
C LEU A 248 8.51 -14.54 -24.02
N ALA A 249 7.49 -14.69 -24.83
CA ALA A 249 6.81 -13.54 -25.42
C ALA A 249 5.93 -12.84 -24.36
N PRO A 250 6.01 -11.50 -24.19
CA PRO A 250 5.10 -10.76 -23.34
C PRO A 250 3.63 -11.03 -23.67
N LYS A 251 2.77 -11.02 -22.65
CA LYS A 251 1.32 -11.31 -22.73
C LYS A 251 0.96 -12.76 -23.05
N SER A 252 1.91 -13.66 -23.21
CA SER A 252 1.61 -15.08 -23.40
C SER A 252 1.27 -15.79 -22.09
N LEU A 253 0.46 -16.85 -22.21
CA LEU A 253 0.06 -17.70 -21.10
C LEU A 253 1.19 -18.66 -20.75
N VAL A 254 1.43 -18.85 -19.48
CA VAL A 254 2.39 -19.83 -18.94
C VAL A 254 1.75 -20.59 -17.77
N LEU A 255 2.18 -21.85 -17.63
CA LEU A 255 1.90 -22.67 -16.44
C LEU A 255 3.21 -22.87 -15.69
N ILE A 256 3.20 -22.60 -14.40
CA ILE A 256 4.34 -22.78 -13.49
C ILE A 256 3.98 -23.85 -12.49
N GLU A 257 4.85 -24.84 -12.33
CA GLU A 257 4.71 -25.91 -11.35
C GLU A 257 5.90 -25.88 -10.39
N LEU A 258 5.59 -25.77 -9.10
CA LEU A 258 6.58 -25.82 -8.02
C LEU A 258 6.92 -27.27 -7.64
N PRO A 259 8.05 -27.54 -6.99
CA PRO A 259 8.40 -28.88 -6.51
C PRO A 259 7.36 -29.49 -5.55
N SER A 260 6.59 -28.65 -4.87
CA SER A 260 5.46 -29.05 -4.03
C SER A 260 4.25 -29.60 -4.81
N GLY A 261 4.29 -29.60 -6.15
CA GLY A 261 3.15 -29.95 -7.01
C GLY A 261 2.14 -28.83 -7.19
N ARG A 262 2.31 -27.66 -6.55
CA ARG A 262 1.42 -26.52 -6.75
C ARG A 262 1.61 -25.94 -8.15
N ARG A 263 0.48 -25.62 -8.79
CA ARG A 263 0.43 -25.11 -10.15
C ARG A 263 -0.17 -23.70 -10.20
N PHE A 264 0.46 -22.84 -11.00
CA PHE A 264 0.06 -21.44 -11.19
C PHE A 264 -0.04 -21.13 -12.67
N THR A 265 -1.22 -20.68 -13.08
CA THR A 265 -1.42 -20.12 -14.41
C THR A 265 -1.17 -18.62 -14.35
N GLY A 266 -0.41 -18.10 -15.29
CA GLY A 266 -0.11 -16.67 -15.33
C GLY A 266 0.16 -16.18 -16.74
N ILE A 267 0.31 -14.87 -16.85
CA ILE A 267 0.63 -14.15 -18.08
C ILE A 267 2.03 -13.55 -17.94
N VAL A 268 2.87 -13.69 -18.94
CA VAL A 268 4.18 -13.02 -19.01
C VAL A 268 3.96 -11.52 -19.04
N ALA A 269 4.26 -10.84 -17.93
CA ALA A 269 4.15 -9.39 -17.82
C ALA A 269 5.32 -8.71 -18.55
N TRP A 270 6.51 -9.25 -18.38
CA TRP A 270 7.73 -8.84 -19.06
C TRP A 270 8.74 -9.99 -19.11
N CYS A 271 9.64 -9.97 -20.09
CA CYS A 271 10.78 -10.87 -20.20
C CYS A 271 12.01 -10.07 -20.65
N LYS A 272 13.14 -10.24 -19.97
CA LYS A 272 14.41 -9.58 -20.30
C LYS A 272 15.55 -10.57 -20.11
N GLY A 273 16.14 -11.00 -21.23
CA GLY A 273 17.15 -12.06 -21.20
C GLY A 273 16.59 -13.34 -20.59
N THR A 274 17.23 -13.85 -19.56
CA THR A 274 16.82 -15.06 -18.84
C THR A 274 15.94 -14.79 -17.63
N THR A 275 15.43 -13.57 -17.46
CA THR A 275 14.56 -13.19 -16.36
C THR A 275 13.17 -12.80 -16.87
N ALA A 276 12.13 -13.13 -16.11
CA ALA A 276 10.77 -12.76 -16.44
C ALA A 276 9.94 -12.42 -15.19
N GLY A 277 8.96 -11.55 -15.38
CA GLY A 277 7.88 -11.33 -14.42
C GLY A 277 6.61 -11.99 -14.92
N ILE A 278 6.01 -12.82 -14.09
CA ILE A 278 4.75 -13.50 -14.38
C ILE A 278 3.67 -12.92 -13.48
N ARG A 279 2.58 -12.46 -14.08
CA ARG A 279 1.38 -12.04 -13.36
C ARG A 279 0.42 -13.22 -13.28
N PHE A 280 -0.02 -13.59 -12.08
CA PHE A 280 -0.97 -14.67 -11.88
C PHE A 280 -2.34 -14.37 -12.49
N ALA A 281 -3.02 -15.41 -12.94
CA ALA A 281 -4.42 -15.34 -13.35
C ALA A 281 -5.36 -15.10 -12.14
N ARG A 282 -4.97 -15.57 -10.96
CA ARG A 282 -5.64 -15.32 -9.68
C ARG A 282 -4.59 -14.90 -8.65
N THR A 283 -4.83 -13.80 -7.98
CA THR A 283 -3.98 -13.33 -6.88
C THR A 283 -3.97 -14.35 -5.74
N LEU A 284 -2.80 -14.53 -5.11
CA LEU A 284 -2.67 -15.36 -3.91
C LEU A 284 -3.41 -14.70 -2.75
N LEU A 285 -4.00 -15.53 -1.91
CA LEU A 285 -4.59 -15.05 -0.65
C LEU A 285 -3.48 -14.57 0.29
N PRO A 286 -3.75 -13.58 1.15
CA PRO A 286 -2.75 -13.06 2.08
C PRO A 286 -2.14 -14.11 3.02
N ASN A 287 -2.90 -15.14 3.38
CA ASN A 287 -2.47 -16.27 4.20
C ASN A 287 -1.87 -17.43 3.39
N ASP A 288 -1.56 -17.22 2.11
CA ASP A 288 -0.94 -18.27 1.29
C ASP A 288 0.45 -18.60 1.83
N PRO A 289 0.78 -19.90 2.03
CA PRO A 289 2.09 -20.32 2.57
C PRO A 289 3.31 -19.82 1.77
N LEU A 290 3.14 -19.43 0.51
CA LEU A 290 4.22 -18.82 -0.27
C LEU A 290 4.52 -17.38 0.14
N LEU A 291 3.57 -16.71 0.78
CA LEU A 291 3.71 -15.34 1.27
C LEU A 291 4.11 -15.28 2.74
N SER A 292 3.72 -16.31 3.51
CA SER A 292 4.07 -16.51 4.92
C SER A 292 5.33 -17.38 4.99
N GLY A 293 6.40 -16.91 5.56
CA GLY A 293 7.60 -17.69 5.63
C GLY A 293 8.36 -17.60 6.85
#